data_843a86ba4eb37b0754ee291fc3fbffea
#
_entry.id   843a86ba4eb37b0754ee291fc3fbffea
#
_cell.length_a   1.000
_cell.length_b   1.000
_cell.length_c   1.000
_cell.angle_alpha   90.00
_cell.angle_beta   90.00
_cell.angle_gamma   90.00
#
_symmetry.space_group_name_H-M   'P 1'
#
loop_
_entity.id
_entity.type
_entity.pdbx_description
1 polymer ?
#
loop_
_entity_poly.entity_id
_entity_poly.type
_entity_poly.pdbx_seq_one_letter_code
_entity_poly.pdbx_strand_id
1 'polypeptide(L)'
;MVDVIYGRGVTDLAREMPFYLSIFKKIIAYRLFKSKQPMYASVDVNNICNLHCTHCYWWLNRKEGEDLSAEDWRKIIREKINKQHLFVVTLVGGEPTLRPDVIETFCQEMPHRVCIVTNATFPLKRFENLYFYWVSMDGTEETHDRIRGKGSYAKTKKNILDYAAGPPRRGKPAWKDIWITMTINSQNYHTVEDLAEEWRGKVNKIGFQFHTPFAKGDPLFMPFGEKRSEVVDKIIALRKKYPGYVINSVKQISLMKGNWGGVGTTPVDCPSWAILSFDHMGRIKQPCCIGSADPKAQKPICEECGLGCYSILVAQGITGN
;
A
#
# COMPACT_ATOMS: atom_id res chain seq x y z
N MET A 1 2.70 13.24 -7.57
CA MET A 1 2.91 14.29 -6.54
C MET A 1 1.86 15.38 -6.62
N VAL A 2 1.48 15.84 -7.80
CA VAL A 2 0.48 16.92 -7.98
C VAL A 2 -0.90 16.54 -7.43
N ASP A 3 -1.36 15.30 -7.62
CA ASP A 3 -2.67 14.82 -7.12
C ASP A 3 -2.79 14.73 -5.58
N VAL A 4 -1.66 14.78 -4.87
CA VAL A 4 -1.62 14.74 -3.39
C VAL A 4 -1.90 16.12 -2.80
N ILE A 5 -1.64 17.18 -3.55
CA ILE A 5 -1.79 18.59 -3.12
C ILE A 5 -3.21 19.09 -3.35
N TYR A 6 -3.94 18.54 -4.32
CA TYR A 6 -5.30 19.00 -4.64
C TYR A 6 -6.31 18.68 -3.54
N GLY A 7 -6.81 19.72 -2.92
CA GLY A 7 -7.94 19.68 -1.98
C GLY A 7 -7.61 19.87 -0.51
N ARG A 8 -6.46 20.44 -0.18
CA ARG A 8 -6.12 20.89 1.19
C ARG A 8 -6.30 22.40 1.32
N GLY A 9 -6.72 22.86 2.50
CA GLY A 9 -6.78 24.28 2.80
C GLY A 9 -5.39 24.92 2.80
N VAL A 10 -5.30 26.22 2.60
CA VAL A 10 -4.02 26.99 2.58
C VAL A 10 -3.23 26.81 3.90
N THR A 11 -3.92 26.70 5.03
CA THR A 11 -3.34 26.45 6.36
C THR A 11 -2.71 25.06 6.48
N ASP A 12 -3.33 24.03 5.90
CA ASP A 12 -2.79 22.67 5.89
C ASP A 12 -1.54 22.58 4.99
N LEU A 13 -1.55 23.29 3.87
CA LEU A 13 -0.42 23.33 2.93
C LEU A 13 0.80 23.98 3.58
N ALA A 14 0.62 25.10 4.30
CA ALA A 14 1.72 25.77 5.02
C ALA A 14 2.34 24.89 6.11
N ARG A 15 1.52 24.14 6.86
CA ARG A 15 1.97 23.23 7.91
C ARG A 15 2.75 22.02 7.35
N GLU A 16 2.40 21.57 6.15
CA GLU A 16 3.03 20.42 5.50
C GLU A 16 4.22 20.81 4.59
N MET A 17 4.38 22.07 4.30
CA MET A 17 5.47 22.57 3.43
C MET A 17 6.86 22.04 3.81
N PRO A 18 7.25 21.97 5.10
CA PRO A 18 8.56 21.42 5.48
C PRO A 18 8.76 19.96 5.02
N PHE A 19 7.69 19.14 5.01
CA PHE A 19 7.76 17.75 4.56
C PHE A 19 7.91 17.66 3.04
N TYR A 20 7.15 18.47 2.29
CA TYR A 20 7.30 18.53 0.83
C TYR A 20 8.70 18.98 0.42
N LEU A 21 9.23 19.99 1.10
CA LEU A 21 10.61 20.45 0.90
C LEU A 21 11.64 19.37 1.23
N SER A 22 11.41 18.60 2.30
CA SER A 22 12.28 17.48 2.65
C SER A 22 12.29 16.40 1.58
N ILE A 23 11.11 15.99 1.09
CA ILE A 23 11.02 14.99 0.00
C ILE A 23 11.67 15.51 -1.27
N PHE A 24 11.43 16.77 -1.61
CA PHE A 24 12.05 17.40 -2.78
C PHE A 24 13.57 17.41 -2.66
N LYS A 25 14.12 17.80 -1.49
CA LYS A 25 15.55 17.74 -1.21
C LYS A 25 16.12 16.32 -1.35
N LYS A 26 15.40 15.29 -0.84
CA LYS A 26 15.81 13.88 -0.98
C LYS A 26 15.85 13.43 -2.43
N ILE A 27 14.84 13.80 -3.23
CA ILE A 27 14.80 13.48 -4.66
C ILE A 27 15.97 14.14 -5.40
N ILE A 28 16.26 15.42 -5.11
CA ILE A 28 17.42 16.13 -5.68
C ILE A 28 18.72 15.47 -5.24
N ALA A 29 18.88 15.20 -3.94
CA ALA A 29 20.09 14.56 -3.41
C ALA A 29 20.31 13.17 -4.04
N TYR A 30 19.24 12.41 -4.27
CA TYR A 30 19.33 11.14 -5.00
C TYR A 30 19.75 11.35 -6.45
N ARG A 31 19.13 12.30 -7.17
CA ARG A 31 19.41 12.54 -8.59
C ARG A 31 20.84 13.03 -8.84
N LEU A 32 21.34 13.94 -7.98
CA LEU A 32 22.65 14.55 -8.14
C LEU A 32 23.78 13.72 -7.51
N PHE A 33 23.53 13.12 -6.34
CA PHE A 33 24.58 12.51 -5.51
C PHE A 33 24.33 11.02 -5.19
N LYS A 34 23.26 10.42 -5.73
CA LYS A 34 22.83 9.05 -5.41
C LYS A 34 22.63 8.80 -3.91
N SER A 35 22.30 9.86 -3.16
CA SER A 35 22.04 9.77 -1.72
C SER A 35 20.75 8.98 -1.46
N LYS A 36 20.89 7.81 -0.83
CA LYS A 36 19.79 6.87 -0.54
C LYS A 36 19.21 7.17 0.84
N GLN A 37 18.03 7.81 0.88
CA GLN A 37 17.34 8.19 2.12
C GLN A 37 15.89 7.72 2.07
N PRO A 38 15.34 7.10 3.15
CA PRO A 38 13.94 6.67 3.18
C PRO A 38 12.97 7.81 2.86
N MET A 39 11.96 7.52 2.04
CA MET A 39 10.91 8.47 1.66
C MET A 39 9.55 8.08 2.25
N TYR A 40 9.33 6.79 2.49
CA TYR A 40 8.11 6.20 3.00
C TYR A 40 8.42 5.26 4.16
N ALA A 41 7.37 4.89 4.93
CA ALA A 41 7.46 3.76 5.83
C ALA A 41 6.27 2.81 5.65
N SER A 42 6.49 1.55 6.01
CA SER A 42 5.49 0.50 6.14
C SER A 42 5.63 -0.13 7.51
N VAL A 43 4.55 -0.20 8.28
CA VAL A 43 4.58 -0.64 9.67
C VAL A 43 3.53 -1.70 9.90
N ASP A 44 3.97 -2.91 10.29
CA ASP A 44 3.06 -3.93 10.79
C ASP A 44 2.69 -3.56 12.23
N VAL A 45 1.46 -3.11 12.45
CA VAL A 45 1.04 -2.61 13.77
C VAL A 45 0.58 -3.71 14.72
N ASN A 46 0.32 -4.90 14.19
CA ASN A 46 -0.08 -6.07 14.96
C ASN A 46 0.26 -7.39 14.27
N ASN A 47 0.14 -8.47 15.05
CA ASN A 47 0.37 -9.84 14.65
C ASN A 47 -0.94 -10.67 14.56
N ILE A 48 -2.09 -10.02 14.42
CA ILE A 48 -3.41 -10.66 14.39
C ILE A 48 -4.17 -10.22 13.14
N CYS A 49 -4.82 -11.19 12.47
CA CYS A 49 -5.77 -10.93 11.38
C CYS A 49 -7.00 -11.81 11.56
N ASN A 50 -8.15 -11.26 11.24
CA ASN A 50 -9.43 -11.97 11.28
C ASN A 50 -9.77 -12.72 9.98
N LEU A 51 -8.91 -12.61 8.94
CA LEU A 51 -9.02 -13.34 7.67
C LEU A 51 -7.78 -14.18 7.42
N HIS A 52 -7.94 -15.23 6.61
CA HIS A 52 -6.86 -16.10 6.14
C HIS A 52 -6.86 -16.16 4.61
N CYS A 53 -6.49 -15.03 3.97
CA CYS A 53 -6.52 -14.90 2.52
C CYS A 53 -5.50 -15.81 1.85
N THR A 54 -5.86 -16.43 0.72
CA THR A 54 -5.03 -17.43 0.03
C THR A 54 -3.70 -16.90 -0.49
N HIS A 55 -3.62 -15.59 -0.80
CA HIS A 55 -2.41 -14.91 -1.32
C HIS A 55 -1.63 -14.13 -0.26
N CYS A 56 -1.99 -14.28 1.02
CA CYS A 56 -1.46 -13.42 2.07
C CYS A 56 -0.05 -13.82 2.50
N TYR A 57 0.93 -12.99 2.15
CA TYR A 57 2.33 -13.17 2.53
C TYR A 57 2.56 -13.13 4.05
N TRP A 58 1.68 -12.43 4.78
CA TRP A 58 1.84 -12.24 6.22
C TRP A 58 1.76 -13.57 6.99
N TRP A 59 0.90 -14.51 6.57
CA TRP A 59 0.79 -15.83 7.18
C TRP A 59 2.02 -16.71 6.97
N LEU A 60 2.80 -16.49 5.90
CA LEU A 60 4.00 -17.28 5.60
C LEU A 60 5.12 -17.00 6.61
N ASN A 61 5.21 -15.77 7.10
CA ASN A 61 6.29 -15.31 7.99
C ASN A 61 5.76 -14.76 9.32
N ARG A 62 4.53 -15.13 9.69
CA ARG A 62 3.96 -14.74 10.97
C ARG A 62 4.87 -15.20 12.11
N LYS A 63 5.23 -14.27 12.99
CA LYS A 63 5.99 -14.54 14.20
C LYS A 63 5.08 -14.44 15.42
N GLU A 64 5.27 -15.37 16.34
CA GLU A 64 4.75 -15.24 17.67
C GLU A 64 5.55 -14.17 18.43
N GLY A 65 4.88 -13.42 19.25
CA GLY A 65 5.46 -12.34 20.03
C GLY A 65 4.39 -11.32 20.36
N GLU A 66 4.65 -10.53 21.38
CA GLU A 66 3.73 -9.48 21.80
C GLU A 66 3.82 -8.29 20.87
N ASP A 67 2.66 -7.79 20.46
CA ASP A 67 2.55 -6.53 19.73
C ASP A 67 3.01 -5.38 20.61
N LEU A 68 3.74 -4.43 20.06
CA LEU A 68 4.09 -3.22 20.78
C LEU A 68 2.85 -2.45 21.24
N SER A 69 2.95 -1.86 22.44
CA SER A 69 1.94 -0.94 22.94
C SER A 69 1.90 0.35 22.10
N ALA A 70 0.80 1.10 22.23
CA ALA A 70 0.68 2.42 21.60
C ALA A 70 1.78 3.38 22.08
N GLU A 71 2.21 3.28 23.34
CA GLU A 71 3.29 4.12 23.88
C GLU A 71 4.67 3.71 23.36
N ASP A 72 4.94 2.43 23.17
CA ASP A 72 6.19 1.98 22.53
C ASP A 72 6.28 2.44 21.07
N TRP A 73 5.16 2.36 20.35
CA TRP A 73 5.08 2.94 19.00
C TRP A 73 5.32 4.45 19.03
N ARG A 74 4.76 5.18 20.00
CA ARG A 74 5.01 6.62 20.16
C ARG A 74 6.50 6.95 20.28
N LYS A 75 7.25 6.17 21.07
CA LYS A 75 8.71 6.32 21.18
C LYS A 75 9.40 6.08 19.85
N ILE A 76 9.09 4.96 19.16
CA ILE A 76 9.66 4.63 17.86
C ILE A 76 9.34 5.71 16.82
N ILE A 77 8.10 6.23 16.79
CA ILE A 77 7.72 7.31 15.87
C ILE A 77 8.59 8.54 16.10
N ARG A 78 8.73 8.98 17.34
CA ARG A 78 9.50 10.19 17.68
C ARG A 78 11.00 10.02 17.46
N GLU A 79 11.56 8.88 17.84
CA GLU A 79 13.00 8.64 17.82
C GLU A 79 13.53 8.19 16.46
N LYS A 80 12.75 7.45 15.69
CA LYS A 80 13.20 6.82 14.43
C LYS A 80 12.46 7.35 13.20
N ILE A 81 11.12 7.37 13.22
CA ILE A 81 10.33 7.65 12.02
C ILE A 81 10.30 9.15 11.71
N ASN A 82 9.98 10.00 12.69
CA ASN A 82 9.87 11.44 12.48
C ASN A 82 11.20 12.09 12.07
N LYS A 83 12.32 11.57 12.57
CA LYS A 83 13.67 12.05 12.17
C LYS A 83 13.96 11.82 10.68
N GLN A 84 13.24 10.89 10.04
CA GLN A 84 13.40 10.62 8.62
C GLN A 84 12.61 11.58 7.74
N HIS A 85 11.74 12.42 8.27
CA HIS A 85 10.88 13.33 7.49
C HIS A 85 10.20 12.61 6.31
N LEU A 86 9.51 11.51 6.60
CA LEU A 86 8.88 10.66 5.60
C LEU A 86 7.62 11.32 5.02
N PHE A 87 7.34 11.06 3.75
CA PHE A 87 6.16 11.58 3.06
C PHE A 87 4.87 10.94 3.58
N VAL A 88 4.85 9.60 3.69
CA VAL A 88 3.70 8.86 4.19
C VAL A 88 4.15 7.62 4.95
N VAL A 89 3.37 7.22 5.95
CA VAL A 89 3.49 5.95 6.66
C VAL A 89 2.26 5.11 6.37
N THR A 90 2.48 3.89 5.92
CA THR A 90 1.42 2.91 5.65
C THR A 90 1.36 1.92 6.80
N LEU A 91 0.25 1.89 7.51
CA LEU A 91 -0.03 0.91 8.55
C LEU A 91 -0.59 -0.36 7.90
N VAL A 92 0.07 -1.45 8.17
CA VAL A 92 -0.23 -2.81 7.70
C VAL A 92 -0.07 -3.78 8.87
N GLY A 93 0.12 -5.05 8.60
CA GLY A 93 0.32 -6.10 9.60
C GLY A 93 -0.63 -7.25 9.32
N GLY A 94 -1.25 -7.82 10.35
CA GLY A 94 -2.41 -8.68 10.19
C GLY A 94 -3.61 -7.86 9.68
N GLU A 95 -4.47 -7.43 10.60
CA GLU A 95 -5.50 -6.44 10.29
C GLU A 95 -5.30 -5.21 11.20
N PRO A 96 -4.84 -4.08 10.66
CA PRO A 96 -4.52 -2.89 11.46
C PRO A 96 -5.68 -2.34 12.26
N THR A 97 -6.92 -2.46 11.76
CA THR A 97 -8.11 -1.91 12.43
C THR A 97 -8.45 -2.60 13.75
N LEU A 98 -7.80 -3.72 14.07
CA LEU A 98 -7.85 -4.37 15.38
C LEU A 98 -7.05 -3.61 16.45
N ARG A 99 -6.21 -2.65 16.07
CA ARG A 99 -5.39 -1.81 16.96
C ARG A 99 -5.69 -0.32 16.77
N PRO A 100 -6.94 0.11 17.05
CA PRO A 100 -7.32 1.51 16.91
C PRO A 100 -6.51 2.45 17.82
N ASP A 101 -6.00 1.97 18.94
CA ASP A 101 -5.09 2.68 19.85
C ASP A 101 -3.77 3.05 19.18
N VAL A 102 -3.16 2.12 18.46
CA VAL A 102 -1.92 2.33 17.73
C VAL A 102 -2.15 3.25 16.53
N ILE A 103 -3.25 3.05 15.77
CA ILE A 103 -3.60 3.90 14.65
C ILE A 103 -3.77 5.36 15.11
N GLU A 104 -4.49 5.57 16.22
CA GLU A 104 -4.69 6.91 16.81
C GLU A 104 -3.35 7.56 17.14
N THR A 105 -2.44 6.80 17.75
CA THR A 105 -1.09 7.28 18.08
C THR A 105 -0.32 7.73 16.84
N PHE A 106 -0.33 6.92 15.76
CA PHE A 106 0.30 7.33 14.51
C PHE A 106 -0.35 8.58 13.91
N CYS A 107 -1.68 8.68 13.93
CA CYS A 107 -2.40 9.84 13.43
C CYS A 107 -2.10 11.13 14.23
N GLN A 108 -1.91 11.02 15.55
CA GLN A 108 -1.52 12.14 16.41
C GLN A 108 -0.09 12.60 16.15
N GLU A 109 0.86 11.67 16.07
CA GLU A 109 2.29 11.98 15.90
C GLU A 109 2.65 12.36 14.45
N MET A 110 1.86 11.93 13.48
CA MET A 110 2.10 12.13 12.05
C MET A 110 0.82 12.57 11.32
N PRO A 111 0.25 13.73 11.69
CA PRO A 111 -1.05 14.16 11.16
C PRO A 111 -1.03 14.25 9.64
N HIS A 112 -2.07 13.70 9.00
CA HIS A 112 -2.31 13.70 7.55
C HIS A 112 -1.28 12.97 6.69
N ARG A 113 -0.44 12.14 7.31
CA ARG A 113 0.60 11.34 6.63
C ARG A 113 0.46 9.83 6.87
N VAL A 114 -0.60 9.41 7.53
CA VAL A 114 -0.87 8.00 7.83
C VAL A 114 -1.94 7.47 6.89
N CYS A 115 -1.66 6.38 6.21
CA CYS A 115 -2.67 5.58 5.53
C CYS A 115 -2.70 4.16 6.10
N ILE A 116 -3.86 3.52 5.99
CA ILE A 116 -4.11 2.20 6.56
C ILE A 116 -4.48 1.25 5.43
N VAL A 117 -3.82 0.10 5.33
CA VAL A 117 -4.26 -1.00 4.46
C VAL A 117 -5.10 -1.95 5.28
N THR A 118 -6.37 -2.09 4.95
CA THR A 118 -7.33 -2.90 5.71
C THR A 118 -8.18 -3.78 4.80
N ASN A 119 -8.63 -4.91 5.33
CA ASN A 119 -9.65 -5.73 4.68
C ASN A 119 -11.07 -5.13 4.84
N ALA A 120 -11.24 -4.13 5.72
CA ALA A 120 -12.49 -3.42 6.00
C ALA A 120 -13.69 -4.33 6.36
N THR A 121 -13.46 -5.54 6.86
CA THR A 121 -14.55 -6.41 7.35
C THR A 121 -15.12 -5.97 8.69
N PHE A 122 -14.44 -5.04 9.38
CA PHE A 122 -14.94 -4.28 10.52
C PHE A 122 -15.35 -2.87 10.10
N PRO A 123 -16.27 -2.21 10.84
CA PRO A 123 -16.62 -0.81 10.58
C PRO A 123 -15.39 0.10 10.58
N LEU A 124 -15.27 0.94 9.56
CA LEU A 124 -14.16 1.88 9.44
C LEU A 124 -14.35 3.04 10.43
N LYS A 125 -13.41 3.18 11.37
CA LYS A 125 -13.38 4.28 12.35
C LYS A 125 -12.94 5.59 11.68
N ARG A 126 -13.47 6.71 12.13
CA ARG A 126 -13.06 8.04 11.68
C ARG A 126 -11.93 8.58 12.56
N PHE A 127 -10.70 8.47 12.07
CA PHE A 127 -9.54 9.09 12.72
C PHE A 127 -9.36 10.51 12.17
N GLU A 128 -9.26 11.50 13.06
CA GLU A 128 -9.21 12.92 12.67
C GLU A 128 -8.10 13.23 11.68
N ASN A 129 -6.90 12.78 11.96
CA ASN A 129 -5.68 13.08 11.21
C ASN A 129 -5.26 11.98 10.22
N LEU A 130 -6.12 11.00 9.95
CA LEU A 130 -5.86 9.99 8.93
C LEU A 130 -5.78 10.64 7.55
N TYR A 131 -4.86 10.17 6.72
CA TYR A 131 -4.78 10.61 5.34
C TYR A 131 -5.86 9.92 4.49
N PHE A 132 -5.84 8.59 4.39
CA PHE A 132 -6.86 7.77 3.72
C PHE A 132 -6.76 6.29 4.09
N TYR A 133 -7.78 5.53 3.70
CA TYR A 133 -7.82 4.07 3.75
C TYR A 133 -7.49 3.47 2.40
N TRP A 134 -6.56 2.53 2.36
CA TRP A 134 -6.42 1.53 1.33
C TRP A 134 -7.29 0.33 1.70
N VAL A 135 -8.41 0.14 1.04
CA VAL A 135 -9.26 -1.03 1.25
C VAL A 135 -8.91 -2.10 0.23
N SER A 136 -8.58 -3.28 0.73
CA SER A 136 -8.20 -4.41 -0.09
C SER A 136 -9.42 -5.10 -0.69
N MET A 137 -9.54 -5.10 -2.03
CA MET A 137 -10.61 -5.78 -2.76
C MET A 137 -10.03 -6.52 -3.97
N ASP A 138 -10.33 -7.81 -4.08
CA ASP A 138 -9.68 -8.69 -5.05
C ASP A 138 -10.63 -9.20 -6.15
N GLY A 139 -11.55 -8.35 -6.60
CA GLY A 139 -12.44 -8.62 -7.72
C GLY A 139 -13.92 -8.51 -7.36
N THR A 140 -14.77 -9.14 -8.16
CA THR A 140 -16.21 -9.29 -7.89
C THR A 140 -16.45 -10.14 -6.64
N GLU A 141 -17.69 -10.17 -6.13
CA GLU A 141 -18.05 -10.86 -4.89
C GLU A 141 -17.54 -12.31 -4.85
N GLU A 142 -17.86 -13.09 -5.88
CA GLU A 142 -17.43 -14.50 -5.95
C GLU A 142 -15.90 -14.66 -5.89
N THR A 143 -15.19 -13.85 -6.66
CA THR A 143 -13.74 -13.91 -6.75
C THR A 143 -13.08 -13.41 -5.47
N HIS A 144 -13.58 -12.33 -4.90
CA HIS A 144 -13.11 -11.79 -3.64
C HIS A 144 -13.29 -12.79 -2.50
N ASP A 145 -14.49 -13.37 -2.38
CA ASP A 145 -14.80 -14.34 -1.33
C ASP A 145 -13.99 -15.63 -1.45
N ARG A 146 -13.70 -16.08 -2.67
CA ARG A 146 -12.80 -17.23 -2.91
C ARG A 146 -11.38 -16.97 -2.40
N ILE A 147 -10.89 -15.75 -2.52
CA ILE A 147 -9.53 -15.35 -2.11
C ILE A 147 -9.48 -15.01 -0.62
N ARG A 148 -10.46 -14.24 -0.12
CA ARG A 148 -10.41 -13.65 1.24
C ARG A 148 -11.31 -14.34 2.25
N GLY A 149 -12.17 -15.25 1.81
CA GLY A 149 -13.10 -15.99 2.64
C GLY A 149 -14.56 -15.57 2.42
N LYS A 150 -15.44 -16.56 2.49
CA LYS A 150 -16.88 -16.41 2.20
C LYS A 150 -17.53 -15.31 3.04
N GLY A 151 -18.27 -14.42 2.38
CA GLY A 151 -18.99 -13.31 2.98
C GLY A 151 -18.11 -12.10 3.34
N SER A 152 -16.81 -12.14 3.02
CA SER A 152 -15.90 -11.00 3.26
C SER A 152 -16.25 -9.83 2.34
N TYR A 153 -16.62 -10.08 1.08
CA TYR A 153 -17.02 -9.03 0.14
C TYR A 153 -18.21 -8.21 0.66
N ALA A 154 -19.28 -8.89 1.06
CA ALA A 154 -20.49 -8.22 1.54
C ALA A 154 -20.22 -7.33 2.76
N LYS A 155 -19.40 -7.82 3.72
CA LYS A 155 -18.97 -7.05 4.91
C LYS A 155 -18.14 -5.82 4.52
N THR A 156 -17.11 -6.02 3.68
CA THR A 156 -16.24 -4.95 3.19
C THR A 156 -17.03 -3.89 2.44
N LYS A 157 -17.89 -4.31 1.49
CA LYS A 157 -18.76 -3.41 0.73
C LYS A 157 -19.68 -2.59 1.64
N LYS A 158 -20.34 -3.24 2.60
CA LYS A 158 -21.21 -2.55 3.58
C LYS A 158 -20.42 -1.49 4.33
N ASN A 159 -19.26 -1.83 4.90
CA ASN A 159 -18.48 -0.92 5.73
C ASN A 159 -17.89 0.26 4.93
N ILE A 160 -17.53 0.05 3.66
CA ILE A 160 -17.13 1.14 2.75
C ILE A 160 -18.30 2.09 2.53
N LEU A 161 -19.49 1.57 2.19
CA LEU A 161 -20.66 2.39 1.88
C LEU A 161 -21.17 3.14 3.12
N ASP A 162 -21.18 2.50 4.28
CA ASP A 162 -21.54 3.14 5.56
C ASP A 162 -20.59 4.29 5.90
N TYR A 163 -19.27 4.09 5.73
CA TYR A 163 -18.29 5.16 5.92
C TYR A 163 -18.49 6.29 4.92
N ALA A 164 -18.69 5.96 3.65
CA ALA A 164 -18.86 6.93 2.57
C ALA A 164 -20.10 7.79 2.72
N ALA A 165 -21.19 7.23 3.27
CA ALA A 165 -22.45 7.92 3.55
C ALA A 165 -22.37 8.84 4.77
N GLY A 166 -21.33 8.75 5.58
CA GLY A 166 -21.20 9.57 6.78
C GLY A 166 -20.81 11.02 6.50
N PRO A 167 -20.70 11.86 7.55
CA PRO A 167 -20.47 13.30 7.41
C PRO A 167 -19.15 13.60 6.68
N PRO A 168 -19.06 14.73 5.98
CA PRO A 168 -17.83 15.19 5.36
C PRO A 168 -16.69 15.28 6.38
N ARG A 169 -15.46 15.03 5.92
CA ARG A 169 -14.24 15.22 6.71
C ARG A 169 -13.34 16.25 6.00
N ARG A 170 -12.91 17.26 6.73
CA ARG A 170 -12.09 18.37 6.19
C ARG A 170 -12.71 19.02 4.94
N GLY A 171 -14.01 19.26 4.97
CA GLY A 171 -14.73 19.87 3.87
C GLY A 171 -14.91 18.99 2.63
N LYS A 172 -14.58 17.69 2.72
CA LYS A 172 -14.73 16.74 1.60
C LYS A 172 -15.68 15.60 1.96
N PRO A 173 -16.47 15.10 0.99
CA PRO A 173 -17.26 13.90 1.19
C PRO A 173 -16.41 12.72 1.69
N ALA A 174 -16.96 11.94 2.62
CA ALA A 174 -16.22 10.87 3.28
C ALA A 174 -15.67 9.80 2.33
N TRP A 175 -16.35 9.53 1.21
CA TRP A 175 -15.87 8.58 0.20
C TRP A 175 -14.50 8.97 -0.41
N LYS A 176 -14.10 10.25 -0.31
CA LYS A 176 -12.78 10.73 -0.74
C LYS A 176 -11.63 10.18 0.12
N ASP A 177 -11.92 9.69 1.31
CA ASP A 177 -10.93 9.06 2.19
C ASP A 177 -10.70 7.58 1.86
N ILE A 178 -11.48 6.98 0.95
CA ILE A 178 -11.41 5.56 0.63
C ILE A 178 -10.76 5.37 -0.74
N TRP A 179 -9.72 4.57 -0.77
CA TRP A 179 -9.07 4.09 -1.97
C TRP A 179 -9.11 2.56 -1.97
N ILE A 180 -9.33 1.95 -3.11
CA ILE A 180 -9.30 0.49 -3.27
C ILE A 180 -7.93 0.07 -3.80
N THR A 181 -7.41 -1.05 -3.28
CA THR A 181 -6.27 -1.75 -3.86
C THR A 181 -6.63 -3.19 -4.20
N MET A 182 -6.28 -3.61 -5.40
CA MET A 182 -6.42 -4.99 -5.87
C MET A 182 -5.04 -5.61 -6.04
N THR A 183 -4.85 -6.80 -5.45
CA THR A 183 -3.67 -7.63 -5.70
C THR A 183 -4.03 -8.68 -6.76
N ILE A 184 -3.62 -8.41 -7.99
CA ILE A 184 -3.91 -9.25 -9.15
C ILE A 184 -3.09 -10.53 -9.09
N ASN A 185 -3.76 -11.66 -9.33
CA ASN A 185 -3.17 -13.00 -9.37
C ASN A 185 -3.86 -13.86 -10.43
N SER A 186 -3.46 -15.13 -10.56
CA SER A 186 -4.00 -16.07 -11.55
C SER A 186 -5.51 -16.34 -11.41
N GLN A 187 -6.10 -16.04 -10.24
CA GLN A 187 -7.50 -16.33 -9.94
C GLN A 187 -8.45 -15.15 -10.16
N ASN A 188 -7.95 -13.90 -10.20
CA ASN A 188 -8.79 -12.71 -10.22
C ASN A 188 -8.50 -11.71 -11.37
N TYR A 189 -7.47 -11.93 -12.17
CA TYR A 189 -7.05 -10.99 -13.24
C TYR A 189 -8.17 -10.61 -14.21
N HIS A 190 -9.15 -11.50 -14.40
CA HIS A 190 -10.27 -11.30 -15.31
C HIS A 190 -11.33 -10.30 -14.79
N THR A 191 -11.32 -9.99 -13.48
CA THR A 191 -12.29 -9.09 -12.83
C THR A 191 -11.78 -7.65 -12.66
N VAL A 192 -10.63 -7.29 -13.25
CA VAL A 192 -10.01 -5.96 -13.09
C VAL A 192 -10.94 -4.84 -13.55
N GLU A 193 -11.59 -5.01 -14.70
CA GLU A 193 -12.47 -4.01 -15.28
C GLU A 193 -13.77 -3.91 -14.49
N ASP A 194 -14.38 -5.05 -14.13
CA ASP A 194 -15.63 -5.11 -13.36
C ASP A 194 -15.47 -4.44 -11.99
N LEU A 195 -14.36 -4.73 -11.29
CA LEU A 195 -14.07 -4.08 -10.01
C LEU A 195 -13.93 -2.56 -10.16
N ALA A 196 -13.20 -2.10 -11.18
CA ALA A 196 -13.02 -0.68 -11.40
C ALA A 196 -14.32 0.05 -11.71
N GLU A 197 -15.19 -0.55 -12.54
CA GLU A 197 -16.51 0.02 -12.90
C GLU A 197 -17.47 0.00 -11.71
N GLU A 198 -17.51 -1.08 -10.94
CA GLU A 198 -18.40 -1.20 -9.77
C GLU A 198 -18.14 -0.11 -8.74
N TRP A 199 -16.85 0.23 -8.50
CA TRP A 199 -16.46 1.18 -7.44
C TRP A 199 -16.28 2.62 -7.93
N ARG A 200 -16.43 2.85 -9.21
CA ARG A 200 -16.32 4.21 -9.77
C ARG A 200 -17.41 5.13 -9.20
N GLY A 201 -16.99 6.28 -8.71
CA GLY A 201 -17.89 7.26 -8.06
C GLY A 201 -18.28 6.92 -6.61
N LYS A 202 -17.95 5.75 -6.10
CA LYS A 202 -18.22 5.33 -4.71
C LYS A 202 -16.99 5.48 -3.80
N VAL A 203 -15.80 5.44 -4.39
CA VAL A 203 -14.52 5.64 -3.72
C VAL A 203 -13.66 6.64 -4.50
N ASN A 204 -12.64 7.19 -3.86
CA ASN A 204 -11.82 8.22 -4.46
C ASN A 204 -10.93 7.69 -5.58
N LYS A 205 -10.25 6.57 -5.34
CA LYS A 205 -9.25 6.03 -6.26
C LYS A 205 -9.21 4.51 -6.20
N ILE A 206 -8.66 3.91 -7.25
CA ILE A 206 -8.32 2.50 -7.31
C ILE A 206 -6.87 2.33 -7.75
N GLY A 207 -6.17 1.38 -7.14
CA GLY A 207 -4.81 1.00 -7.48
C GLY A 207 -4.67 -0.50 -7.70
N PHE A 208 -3.78 -0.87 -8.59
CA PHE A 208 -3.51 -2.25 -8.97
C PHE A 208 -2.05 -2.61 -8.69
N GLN A 209 -1.84 -3.80 -8.18
CA GLN A 209 -0.54 -4.44 -8.05
C GLN A 209 -0.69 -5.91 -8.36
N PHE A 210 0.42 -6.61 -8.61
CA PHE A 210 0.39 -8.05 -8.83
C PHE A 210 0.86 -8.79 -7.58
N HIS A 211 0.40 -10.03 -7.44
CA HIS A 211 0.89 -10.94 -6.42
C HIS A 211 2.41 -11.15 -6.58
N THR A 212 3.12 -11.12 -5.45
CA THR A 212 4.55 -11.41 -5.38
C THR A 212 4.72 -12.75 -4.68
N PRO A 213 5.23 -13.77 -5.35
CA PRO A 213 5.39 -15.10 -4.76
C PRO A 213 6.55 -15.16 -3.77
N PHE A 214 6.46 -16.13 -2.85
CA PHE A 214 7.52 -16.48 -1.90
C PHE A 214 8.14 -17.85 -2.19
N ALA A 215 7.55 -18.63 -3.09
CA ALA A 215 8.07 -19.90 -3.57
C ALA A 215 8.00 -19.96 -5.09
N LYS A 216 8.98 -20.60 -5.73
CA LYS A 216 8.92 -20.87 -7.17
C LYS A 216 7.74 -21.79 -7.47
N GLY A 217 7.04 -21.51 -8.57
CA GLY A 217 5.86 -22.30 -8.96
C GLY A 217 4.60 -21.98 -8.14
N ASP A 218 4.56 -20.86 -7.43
CA ASP A 218 3.36 -20.40 -6.74
C ASP A 218 2.18 -20.33 -7.73
N PRO A 219 1.09 -21.09 -7.51
CA PRO A 219 -0.05 -21.14 -8.43
C PRO A 219 -0.79 -19.81 -8.55
N LEU A 220 -0.62 -18.91 -7.60
CA LEU A 220 -1.22 -17.57 -7.63
C LEU A 220 -0.38 -16.58 -8.43
N PHE A 221 0.88 -16.88 -8.69
CA PHE A 221 1.69 -16.03 -9.56
C PHE A 221 1.10 -16.00 -10.97
N MET A 222 0.97 -14.82 -11.52
CA MET A 222 0.59 -14.62 -12.91
C MET A 222 1.86 -14.47 -13.75
N PRO A 223 2.25 -15.49 -14.54
CA PRO A 223 3.52 -15.48 -15.27
C PRO A 223 3.63 -14.28 -16.21
N PHE A 224 4.87 -13.83 -16.44
CA PHE A 224 5.16 -12.85 -17.49
C PHE A 224 4.80 -13.44 -18.86
N GLY A 225 4.32 -12.58 -19.76
CA GLY A 225 3.91 -12.99 -21.10
C GLY A 225 2.67 -12.25 -21.57
N GLU A 226 2.03 -12.78 -22.60
CA GLU A 226 0.90 -12.14 -23.30
C GLU A 226 -0.28 -11.85 -22.37
N LYS A 227 -0.76 -12.85 -21.65
CA LYS A 227 -1.90 -12.73 -20.74
C LYS A 227 -1.71 -11.66 -19.66
N ARG A 228 -0.52 -11.58 -19.04
CA ARG A 228 -0.20 -10.54 -18.06
C ARG A 228 -0.12 -9.17 -18.72
N SER A 229 0.44 -9.12 -19.93
CA SER A 229 0.52 -7.88 -20.72
C SER A 229 -0.85 -7.34 -21.08
N GLU A 230 -1.79 -8.19 -21.47
CA GLU A 230 -3.19 -7.82 -21.72
C GLU A 230 -3.86 -7.20 -20.51
N VAL A 231 -3.65 -7.79 -19.32
CA VAL A 231 -4.20 -7.23 -18.07
C VAL A 231 -3.61 -5.86 -17.77
N VAL A 232 -2.32 -5.68 -17.96
CA VAL A 232 -1.67 -4.36 -17.82
C VAL A 232 -2.25 -3.36 -18.83
N ASP A 233 -2.50 -3.77 -20.08
CA ASP A 233 -3.07 -2.90 -21.10
C ASP A 233 -4.54 -2.51 -20.79
N LYS A 234 -5.33 -3.42 -20.18
CA LYS A 234 -6.66 -3.10 -19.64
C LYS A 234 -6.58 -2.02 -18.54
N ILE A 235 -5.63 -2.12 -17.61
CA ILE A 235 -5.44 -1.11 -16.56
C ILE A 235 -5.04 0.25 -17.18
N ILE A 236 -4.19 0.25 -18.20
CA ILE A 236 -3.83 1.46 -18.94
C ILE A 236 -5.04 2.06 -19.62
N ALA A 237 -5.89 1.25 -20.25
CA ALA A 237 -7.14 1.69 -20.88
C ALA A 237 -8.10 2.30 -19.84
N LEU A 238 -8.29 1.65 -18.68
CA LEU A 238 -9.08 2.19 -17.56
C LEU A 238 -8.55 3.53 -17.07
N ARG A 239 -7.23 3.69 -16.94
CA ARG A 239 -6.63 4.97 -16.55
C ARG A 239 -6.88 6.07 -17.57
N LYS A 240 -6.80 5.75 -18.86
CA LYS A 240 -7.11 6.71 -19.94
C LYS A 240 -8.60 7.08 -19.95
N LYS A 241 -9.47 6.09 -19.76
CA LYS A 241 -10.93 6.27 -19.70
C LYS A 241 -11.36 7.09 -18.48
N TYR A 242 -10.68 6.90 -17.33
CA TYR A 242 -11.03 7.53 -16.05
C TYR A 242 -9.84 8.26 -15.44
N PRO A 243 -9.46 9.43 -15.98
CA PRO A 243 -8.35 10.23 -15.48
C PRO A 243 -8.53 10.58 -13.99
N GLY A 244 -7.49 10.37 -13.19
CA GLY A 244 -7.50 10.67 -11.76
C GLY A 244 -8.16 9.61 -10.86
N TYR A 245 -8.88 8.63 -11.41
CA TYR A 245 -9.47 7.52 -10.64
C TYR A 245 -8.47 6.36 -10.47
N VAL A 246 -7.91 5.82 -11.55
CA VAL A 246 -6.84 4.81 -11.48
C VAL A 246 -5.53 5.50 -11.14
N ILE A 247 -4.89 5.12 -10.03
CA ILE A 247 -3.68 5.80 -9.53
C ILE A 247 -2.40 5.37 -10.25
N ASN A 248 -2.36 4.15 -10.76
CA ASN A 248 -1.19 3.64 -11.46
C ASN A 248 -0.85 4.52 -12.66
N SER A 249 0.35 5.07 -12.71
CA SER A 249 0.80 5.74 -13.95
C SER A 249 1.04 4.71 -15.04
N VAL A 250 0.90 5.13 -16.31
CA VAL A 250 1.19 4.26 -17.46
C VAL A 250 2.59 3.68 -17.35
N LYS A 251 3.58 4.51 -17.02
CA LYS A 251 4.98 4.08 -16.87
C LYS A 251 5.13 3.04 -15.75
N GLN A 252 4.48 3.26 -14.60
CA GLN A 252 4.53 2.32 -13.45
C GLN A 252 3.92 0.97 -13.81
N ILE A 253 2.69 0.95 -14.33
CA ILE A 253 2.00 -0.32 -14.57
C ILE A 253 2.62 -1.09 -15.74
N SER A 254 3.19 -0.40 -16.75
CA SER A 254 3.92 -1.04 -17.84
C SER A 254 5.14 -1.82 -17.38
N LEU A 255 5.79 -1.42 -16.26
CA LEU A 255 6.88 -2.18 -15.67
C LEU A 255 6.43 -3.59 -15.24
N MET A 256 5.14 -3.75 -14.86
CA MET A 256 4.58 -5.01 -14.39
C MET A 256 4.41 -6.07 -15.49
N LYS A 257 4.64 -5.73 -16.76
CA LYS A 257 4.65 -6.70 -17.88
C LYS A 257 5.81 -7.68 -17.78
N GLY A 258 6.89 -7.33 -17.08
CA GLY A 258 8.09 -8.14 -16.95
C GLY A 258 8.75 -8.00 -15.59
N ASN A 259 9.92 -8.61 -15.44
CA ASN A 259 10.77 -8.45 -14.26
C ASN A 259 11.32 -7.01 -14.22
N TRP A 260 10.92 -6.23 -13.22
CA TRP A 260 11.30 -4.82 -13.07
C TRP A 260 12.18 -4.56 -11.84
N GLY A 261 12.21 -5.49 -10.88
CA GLY A 261 12.74 -5.20 -9.56
C GLY A 261 13.74 -6.23 -9.01
N GLY A 262 14.01 -7.32 -9.71
CA GLY A 262 14.95 -8.35 -9.23
C GLY A 262 16.36 -7.81 -9.09
N VAL A 263 16.90 -7.85 -7.88
CA VAL A 263 18.26 -7.39 -7.59
C VAL A 263 19.27 -8.24 -8.35
N GLY A 264 20.12 -7.61 -9.16
CA GLY A 264 21.13 -8.29 -9.99
C GLY A 264 20.57 -8.98 -11.25
N THR A 265 19.25 -8.96 -11.47
CA THR A 265 18.60 -9.65 -12.60
C THR A 265 17.98 -8.69 -13.61
N THR A 266 17.91 -7.41 -13.30
CA THR A 266 17.39 -6.36 -14.18
C THR A 266 18.35 -5.17 -14.24
N PRO A 267 18.26 -4.33 -15.30
CA PRO A 267 18.98 -3.06 -15.36
C PRO A 267 18.57 -2.06 -14.27
N VAL A 268 17.41 -2.30 -13.63
CA VAL A 268 16.82 -1.40 -12.64
C VAL A 268 16.61 -2.18 -11.35
N ASP A 269 17.53 -2.06 -10.41
CA ASP A 269 17.39 -2.67 -9.09
C ASP A 269 16.29 -1.98 -8.28
N CYS A 270 15.59 -2.79 -7.46
CA CYS A 270 14.54 -2.32 -6.58
C CYS A 270 15.07 -1.29 -5.57
N PRO A 271 14.45 -0.10 -5.44
CA PRO A 271 14.83 0.90 -4.44
C PRO A 271 14.28 0.54 -3.05
N SER A 272 14.61 -0.65 -2.53
CA SER A 272 14.11 -1.12 -1.23
C SER A 272 14.49 -0.19 -0.07
N TRP A 273 15.62 0.51 -0.19
CA TRP A 273 16.09 1.52 0.76
C TRP A 273 15.12 2.70 0.95
N ALA A 274 14.26 2.96 -0.03
CA ALA A 274 13.35 4.12 0.00
C ALA A 274 12.13 3.93 0.92
N ILE A 275 11.89 2.70 1.37
CA ILE A 275 10.79 2.38 2.29
C ILE A 275 11.34 1.77 3.58
N LEU A 276 11.24 2.51 4.66
CA LEU A 276 11.60 2.04 6.00
C LEU A 276 10.47 1.12 6.50
N SER A 277 10.77 -0.15 6.72
CA SER A 277 9.74 -1.14 7.06
C SER A 277 9.95 -1.73 8.44
N PHE A 278 8.91 -1.70 9.28
CA PHE A 278 8.93 -2.24 10.65
C PHE A 278 7.96 -3.42 10.79
N ASP A 279 8.33 -4.42 11.57
CA ASP A 279 7.41 -5.45 12.04
C ASP A 279 6.66 -4.99 13.31
N HIS A 280 5.71 -5.81 13.79
CA HIS A 280 4.87 -5.53 14.97
C HIS A 280 5.64 -5.40 16.30
N MET A 281 6.92 -5.78 16.32
CA MET A 281 7.84 -5.59 17.45
C MET A 281 8.80 -4.42 17.24
N GLY A 282 8.59 -3.58 16.21
CA GLY A 282 9.43 -2.41 15.93
C GLY A 282 10.81 -2.72 15.35
N ARG A 283 11.03 -3.95 14.83
CA ARG A 283 12.27 -4.38 14.18
C ARG A 283 12.21 -4.09 12.67
N ILE A 284 13.36 -3.83 12.06
CA ILE A 284 13.43 -3.54 10.61
C ILE A 284 13.25 -4.83 9.81
N LYS A 285 12.30 -4.81 8.87
CA LYS A 285 12.06 -5.90 7.90
C LYS A 285 13.02 -5.82 6.72
N GLN A 286 13.42 -6.99 6.22
CA GLN A 286 14.28 -7.16 5.05
C GLN A 286 13.71 -8.24 4.11
N PRO A 287 13.91 -8.18 2.78
CA PRO A 287 14.59 -7.09 2.05
C PRO A 287 13.69 -5.88 1.78
N CYS A 288 12.38 -5.96 2.10
CA CYS A 288 11.38 -4.96 1.74
C CYS A 288 10.15 -5.00 2.67
N CYS A 289 9.10 -4.25 2.35
CA CYS A 289 7.89 -4.12 3.18
C CYS A 289 7.10 -5.42 3.39
N ILE A 290 7.22 -6.40 2.51
CA ILE A 290 6.63 -7.74 2.68
C ILE A 290 7.63 -8.78 3.20
N GLY A 291 8.86 -8.38 3.48
CA GLY A 291 9.88 -9.23 4.09
C GLY A 291 9.69 -9.43 5.58
N SER A 292 10.73 -9.89 6.25
CA SER A 292 10.73 -10.18 7.69
C SER A 292 11.96 -9.61 8.37
N ALA A 293 11.86 -9.34 9.68
CA ALA A 293 12.99 -9.04 10.53
C ALA A 293 13.79 -10.29 10.92
N ASP A 294 13.24 -11.48 10.70
CA ASP A 294 13.95 -12.75 10.90
C ASP A 294 14.75 -13.11 9.64
N PRO A 295 16.07 -13.21 9.71
CA PRO A 295 16.91 -13.58 8.55
C PRO A 295 16.63 -15.00 8.00
N LYS A 296 16.03 -15.88 8.81
CA LYS A 296 15.65 -17.24 8.41
C LYS A 296 14.27 -17.32 7.77
N ALA A 297 13.49 -16.22 7.77
CA ALA A 297 12.18 -16.19 7.17
C ALA A 297 12.27 -16.36 5.64
N GLN A 298 11.20 -16.91 5.07
CA GLN A 298 11.06 -17.03 3.63
C GLN A 298 11.07 -15.64 2.98
N LYS A 299 11.84 -15.49 1.91
CA LYS A 299 11.98 -14.21 1.19
C LYS A 299 11.08 -14.17 -0.03
N PRO A 300 10.55 -12.98 -0.40
CA PRO A 300 9.84 -12.82 -1.65
C PRO A 300 10.78 -13.06 -2.84
N ILE A 301 10.24 -13.59 -3.93
CA ILE A 301 10.97 -13.75 -5.19
C ILE A 301 11.00 -12.41 -5.90
N CYS A 302 12.13 -11.70 -5.79
CA CYS A 302 12.28 -10.33 -6.30
C CYS A 302 12.15 -10.25 -7.83
N GLU A 303 12.57 -11.29 -8.55
CA GLU A 303 12.45 -11.40 -10.02
C GLU A 303 10.99 -11.44 -10.48
N GLU A 304 10.09 -11.88 -9.61
CA GLU A 304 8.65 -12.00 -9.86
C GLU A 304 7.83 -10.95 -9.11
N CYS A 305 8.48 -9.88 -8.65
CA CYS A 305 7.87 -8.85 -7.82
C CYS A 305 6.70 -8.14 -8.52
N GLY A 306 5.57 -8.07 -7.83
CA GLY A 306 4.36 -7.37 -8.26
C GLY A 306 4.02 -6.11 -7.47
N LEU A 307 4.88 -5.68 -6.53
CA LEU A 307 4.58 -4.60 -5.58
C LEU A 307 4.48 -3.23 -6.24
N GLY A 308 3.35 -2.57 -6.03
CA GLY A 308 3.09 -1.23 -6.53
C GLY A 308 3.92 -0.13 -5.87
N CYS A 309 4.26 -0.28 -4.58
CA CYS A 309 4.95 0.75 -3.80
C CYS A 309 6.39 1.02 -4.28
N TYR A 310 7.09 0.03 -4.80
CA TYR A 310 8.45 0.20 -5.34
C TYR A 310 8.44 0.55 -6.83
N SER A 311 7.56 -0.05 -7.62
CA SER A 311 7.45 0.24 -9.04
C SER A 311 7.09 1.71 -9.31
N ILE A 312 6.35 2.36 -8.41
CA ILE A 312 6.08 3.80 -8.53
C ILE A 312 7.36 4.64 -8.41
N LEU A 313 8.30 4.24 -7.55
CA LEU A 313 9.59 4.91 -7.40
C LEU A 313 10.46 4.71 -8.64
N VAL A 314 10.53 3.47 -9.14
CA VAL A 314 11.24 3.15 -10.38
C VAL A 314 10.68 3.94 -11.57
N ALA A 315 9.36 4.06 -11.68
CA ALA A 315 8.72 4.89 -12.70
C ALA A 315 9.11 6.38 -12.62
N GLN A 316 9.55 6.85 -11.45
CA GLN A 316 10.08 8.21 -11.23
C GLN A 316 11.60 8.30 -11.39
N GLY A 317 12.28 7.23 -11.78
CA GLY A 317 13.73 7.17 -11.94
C GLY A 317 14.50 7.02 -10.63
N ILE A 318 13.84 6.53 -9.57
CA ILE A 318 14.47 6.19 -8.30
C ILE A 318 14.69 4.68 -8.30
N THR A 319 15.96 4.26 -8.27
CA THR A 319 16.38 2.86 -8.42
C THR A 319 17.25 2.42 -7.26
N GLY A 320 17.58 1.13 -7.19
CA GLY A 320 18.50 0.58 -6.19
C GLY A 320 19.96 0.94 -6.45
N ASN A 321 20.28 1.18 -7.73
CA ASN A 321 21.65 1.51 -8.19
C ASN A 321 21.98 2.99 -8.07
#